data_8dc09ec92cd44f38ef9092c0832c5243
#
_entry.id   8dc09ec92cd44f38ef9092c0832c5243
#
_cell.length_a   1.000
_cell.length_b   1.000
_cell.length_c   1.000
_cell.angle_alpha   90.00
_cell.angle_beta   90.00
_cell.angle_gamma   90.00
#
_symmetry.space_group_name_H-M   'P 1'
#
loop_
_entity.id
_entity.type
_entity.pdbx_description
1 polymer ?
#
loop_
_entity_poly.entity_id
_entity_poly.type
_entity_poly.pdbx_seq_one_letter_code
_entity_poly.pdbx_strand_id
1 'polypeptide(L)'
;MSINRRQFHQLLLLGGAGLAFGIPQRADAADMPVSGGTLNWAYYPDPTALIAINTSSGTGQAIGPKVNEGLLDFDYDLNPTPLLATSWSASTDGLRYTFALRKGVKWHDGKDFTSEDVKFTIFRLKEAHPRGRITYQNVTAVETPDPLTAVIVLSKPAPYLISALGSSESPIVPKHVYETFKPTEQPTLAQTIGTGPFILKEWVPGSHLIFDRNPDYWDAPKPYLDRVVLRVILDPAARAAALETGEIDIGANPVPLSDIERLKANANLVVDTTTYAYSGPQQQLFFNYENEILTKKDVRLAIAHAIDLQKLVDIALFGYGQVSPSPISTALPKWYDPSIKAREPDPKLANKLLDDAGYPRGANGTRFKLRLAYNSFLQPSYADFIKQSLAVVGIDAEILKLDLATFLKTVYTDRAWDLVIESLSNTFDPTLGVQRAYWSKNFKIGLVFSNASHYANPEVDALLEAAATEPDEAKRREIWYKFQHIIHDDVVSVDLVAAGAQIVANKRVKNFAPGAQGINNSFGQIWLSPSA
;
A
#
# COMPACT_ATOMS: atom_id res chain seq x y z
N MET A 1 -46.74 -28.67 -9.32
CA MET A 1 -48.16 -28.36 -8.88
C MET A 1 -48.42 -26.93 -9.25
N SER A 2 -49.28 -26.69 -10.25
CA SER A 2 -49.66 -25.36 -10.70
C SER A 2 -50.80 -24.85 -9.85
N ILE A 3 -50.60 -23.74 -9.17
CA ILE A 3 -51.66 -23.04 -8.39
C ILE A 3 -52.54 -22.31 -9.40
N ASN A 4 -53.85 -22.56 -9.40
CA ASN A 4 -54.76 -21.95 -10.34
C ASN A 4 -55.30 -20.60 -9.78
N ARG A 5 -55.80 -19.74 -10.71
CA ARG A 5 -56.23 -18.36 -10.46
C ARG A 5 -57.28 -18.18 -9.37
N ARG A 6 -57.99 -19.24 -8.96
CA ARG A 6 -59.01 -19.21 -7.90
C ARG A 6 -58.44 -19.33 -6.49
N GLN A 7 -57.28 -19.96 -6.35
CA GLN A 7 -56.59 -20.07 -5.05
C GLN A 7 -55.82 -18.80 -4.70
N PHE A 8 -55.47 -17.98 -5.68
CA PHE A 8 -54.83 -16.68 -5.45
C PHE A 8 -55.79 -15.62 -4.89
N HIS A 9 -57.08 -15.70 -5.20
CA HIS A 9 -58.09 -14.76 -4.70
C HIS A 9 -58.64 -15.08 -3.30
N GLN A 10 -58.45 -16.28 -2.78
CA GLN A 10 -58.88 -16.63 -1.43
C GLN A 10 -57.88 -16.29 -0.34
N LEU A 11 -56.63 -15.93 -0.68
CA LEU A 11 -55.59 -15.48 0.26
C LEU A 11 -55.62 -13.98 0.54
N LEU A 12 -56.50 -13.22 -0.14
CA LEU A 12 -56.60 -11.77 -0.01
C LEU A 12 -57.76 -11.27 0.92
N LEU A 13 -58.46 -12.16 1.61
CA LEU A 13 -59.66 -11.78 2.38
C LEU A 13 -59.63 -12.13 3.88
N LEU A 14 -58.48 -12.45 4.47
CA LEU A 14 -58.34 -12.64 5.92
C LEU A 14 -57.13 -11.89 6.46
N GLY A 15 -57.29 -10.62 6.77
CA GLY A 15 -56.26 -9.80 7.39
C GLY A 15 -56.61 -8.33 7.47
N GLY A 16 -57.83 -8.03 7.92
CA GLY A 16 -58.18 -6.67 8.29
C GLY A 16 -57.88 -6.46 9.77
N ALA A 17 -57.07 -5.48 10.06
CA ALA A 17 -56.99 -4.59 11.22
C ALA A 17 -55.55 -4.39 11.68
N GLY A 18 -55.02 -3.21 11.43
CA GLY A 18 -53.72 -2.76 11.90
C GLY A 18 -53.07 -1.74 10.97
N LEU A 19 -53.74 -0.61 10.73
CA LEU A 19 -53.14 0.56 10.11
C LEU A 19 -52.11 1.16 11.09
N ALA A 20 -50.88 0.61 11.07
CA ALA A 20 -49.72 1.36 11.46
C ALA A 20 -49.17 2.04 10.17
N PHE A 21 -49.37 3.33 10.05
CA PHE A 21 -48.67 4.16 9.08
C PHE A 21 -47.18 4.07 9.39
N GLY A 22 -46.49 3.06 8.83
CA GLY A 22 -45.05 3.08 8.64
C GLY A 22 -44.79 4.19 7.64
N ILE A 23 -44.23 5.29 8.10
CA ILE A 23 -43.58 6.27 7.27
C ILE A 23 -42.59 5.46 6.42
N PRO A 24 -42.64 5.50 5.08
CA PRO A 24 -41.62 4.86 4.30
C PRO A 24 -40.32 5.50 4.73
N GLN A 25 -39.42 4.72 5.35
CA GLN A 25 -38.03 5.10 5.50
C GLN A 25 -37.58 5.45 4.09
N ARG A 26 -37.35 6.75 3.84
CA ARG A 26 -36.70 7.18 2.62
C ARG A 26 -35.44 6.32 2.53
N ALA A 27 -35.41 5.38 1.59
CA ALA A 27 -34.16 4.91 1.07
C ALA A 27 -33.41 6.19 0.68
N ASP A 28 -32.27 6.44 1.30
CA ASP A 28 -31.41 7.54 0.91
C ASP A 28 -31.24 7.41 -0.60
N ALA A 29 -31.80 8.35 -1.33
CA ALA A 29 -31.60 8.44 -2.76
C ALA A 29 -30.10 8.57 -2.90
N ALA A 30 -29.45 7.58 -3.54
CA ALA A 30 -28.01 7.60 -3.74
C ALA A 30 -27.69 8.98 -4.34
N ASP A 31 -26.91 9.78 -3.63
CA ASP A 31 -26.56 11.13 -4.07
C ASP A 31 -25.95 11.03 -5.48
N MET A 32 -26.59 11.63 -6.46
CA MET A 32 -26.10 11.62 -7.85
C MET A 32 -24.85 12.50 -7.93
N PRO A 33 -23.78 12.05 -8.62
CA PRO A 33 -22.59 12.86 -8.81
C PRO A 33 -22.91 14.21 -9.44
N VAL A 34 -22.38 15.27 -8.86
CA VAL A 34 -22.52 16.65 -9.33
C VAL A 34 -21.20 17.10 -9.93
N SER A 35 -21.25 17.69 -11.13
CA SER A 35 -20.07 18.25 -11.77
C SER A 35 -19.78 19.66 -11.25
N GLY A 36 -18.51 19.98 -11.10
CA GLY A 36 -18.02 21.29 -10.69
C GLY A 36 -17.27 21.29 -9.36
N GLY A 37 -16.68 22.44 -9.07
CA GLY A 37 -16.01 22.73 -7.81
C GLY A 37 -14.52 22.37 -7.75
N THR A 38 -13.89 22.88 -6.70
CA THR A 38 -12.46 22.67 -6.41
C THR A 38 -12.31 21.83 -5.14
N LEU A 39 -11.50 20.79 -5.22
CA LEU A 39 -11.10 19.96 -4.08
C LEU A 39 -9.75 20.44 -3.55
N ASN A 40 -9.70 20.83 -2.27
CA ASN A 40 -8.45 21.15 -1.57
C ASN A 40 -7.95 19.89 -0.83
N TRP A 41 -6.80 19.39 -1.25
CA TRP A 41 -6.18 18.17 -0.72
C TRP A 41 -4.93 18.50 0.09
N ALA A 42 -4.94 18.22 1.40
CA ALA A 42 -3.74 18.35 2.23
C ALA A 42 -2.76 17.21 1.96
N TYR A 43 -1.51 17.55 1.75
CA TYR A 43 -0.45 16.59 1.52
C TYR A 43 0.82 16.90 2.35
N TYR A 44 1.54 15.83 2.70
CA TYR A 44 2.82 15.86 3.43
C TYR A 44 3.55 14.53 3.16
N PRO A 45 4.88 14.51 2.99
CA PRO A 45 5.80 15.66 2.87
C PRO A 45 5.69 16.38 1.52
N ASP A 46 6.52 17.43 1.32
CA ASP A 46 6.61 18.11 0.01
C ASP A 46 6.96 17.09 -1.09
N PRO A 47 6.27 17.12 -2.23
CA PRO A 47 6.52 16.17 -3.32
C PRO A 47 7.94 16.26 -3.86
N THR A 48 8.61 15.12 -3.95
CA THR A 48 9.94 14.98 -4.55
C THR A 48 9.87 14.43 -5.97
N ALA A 49 8.71 13.94 -6.39
CA ALA A 49 8.45 13.40 -7.72
C ALA A 49 6.96 13.54 -8.07
N LEU A 50 6.67 13.80 -9.33
CA LEU A 50 5.31 13.98 -9.87
C LEU A 50 4.69 12.67 -10.33
N ILE A 51 5.51 11.68 -10.67
CA ILE A 51 5.07 10.39 -11.24
C ILE A 51 6.02 9.27 -10.80
N ALA A 52 5.48 8.07 -10.64
CA ALA A 52 6.24 6.89 -10.22
C ALA A 52 6.83 6.08 -11.40
N ILE A 53 7.43 6.73 -12.40
CA ILE A 53 8.02 6.04 -13.55
C ILE A 53 9.44 5.52 -13.27
N ASN A 54 10.20 6.22 -12.43
CA ASN A 54 11.59 5.89 -12.07
C ASN A 54 11.87 6.03 -10.56
N THR A 55 10.80 6.09 -9.76
CA THR A 55 10.86 6.18 -8.29
C THR A 55 9.73 5.39 -7.67
N SER A 56 9.96 4.85 -6.47
CA SER A 56 8.92 4.25 -5.62
C SER A 56 8.50 5.17 -4.48
N SER A 57 8.70 6.49 -4.63
CA SER A 57 8.30 7.45 -3.61
C SER A 57 6.78 7.50 -3.43
N GLY A 58 6.31 7.56 -2.19
CA GLY A 58 4.87 7.69 -1.90
C GLY A 58 4.23 8.93 -2.54
N THR A 59 5.01 10.01 -2.72
CA THR A 59 4.55 11.23 -3.38
C THR A 59 4.24 11.00 -4.86
N GLY A 60 5.16 10.35 -5.60
CA GLY A 60 4.93 9.99 -7.01
C GLY A 60 3.74 9.04 -7.18
N GLN A 61 3.59 8.08 -6.25
CA GLN A 61 2.47 7.13 -6.25
C GLN A 61 1.12 7.77 -5.95
N ALA A 62 1.08 8.81 -5.12
CA ALA A 62 -0.15 9.51 -4.79
C ALA A 62 -0.54 10.56 -5.85
N ILE A 63 0.43 11.28 -6.41
CA ILE A 63 0.21 12.39 -7.35
C ILE A 63 0.01 11.87 -8.77
N GLY A 64 0.89 10.95 -9.22
CA GLY A 64 0.91 10.45 -10.58
C GLY A 64 -0.43 9.97 -11.12
N PRO A 65 -1.22 9.17 -10.38
CA PRO A 65 -2.50 8.64 -10.85
C PRO A 65 -3.57 9.69 -11.21
N LYS A 66 -3.43 10.94 -10.77
CA LYS A 66 -4.32 12.03 -11.20
C LYS A 66 -4.07 12.42 -12.66
N VAL A 67 -2.86 12.17 -13.15
CA VAL A 67 -2.35 12.55 -14.48
C VAL A 67 -2.14 11.33 -15.37
N ASN A 68 -1.55 10.26 -14.85
CA ASN A 68 -1.17 9.08 -15.61
C ASN A 68 -1.92 7.85 -15.13
N GLU A 69 -2.46 7.10 -16.07
CA GLU A 69 -3.20 5.87 -15.79
C GLU A 69 -2.33 4.64 -16.03
N GLY A 70 -2.66 3.55 -15.31
CA GLY A 70 -2.11 2.21 -15.56
C GLY A 70 -2.94 1.44 -16.58
N LEU A 71 -2.56 0.20 -16.86
CA LEU A 71 -3.39 -0.68 -17.68
C LEU A 71 -4.65 -1.11 -16.93
N LEU A 72 -4.56 -1.32 -15.62
CA LEU A 72 -5.61 -1.88 -14.76
C LEU A 72 -5.83 -1.01 -13.52
N ASP A 73 -7.03 -1.11 -12.94
CA ASP A 73 -7.33 -0.69 -11.58
C ASP A 73 -7.73 -1.91 -10.74
N PHE A 74 -8.02 -1.74 -9.44
CA PHE A 74 -8.29 -2.85 -8.51
C PHE A 74 -9.43 -2.52 -7.57
N ASP A 75 -10.38 -3.47 -7.45
CA ASP A 75 -11.42 -3.42 -6.42
C ASP A 75 -10.85 -3.75 -5.02
N TYR A 76 -11.71 -3.70 -3.99
CA TYR A 76 -11.29 -4.00 -2.61
C TYR A 76 -10.94 -5.47 -2.35
N ASP A 77 -11.34 -6.38 -3.23
CA ASP A 77 -10.95 -7.79 -3.18
C ASP A 77 -9.64 -8.05 -3.93
N LEU A 78 -8.97 -6.98 -4.40
CA LEU A 78 -7.76 -6.99 -5.21
C LEU A 78 -7.95 -7.70 -6.56
N ASN A 79 -9.18 -7.76 -7.07
CA ASN A 79 -9.42 -8.20 -8.44
C ASN A 79 -9.08 -7.06 -9.39
N PRO A 80 -8.37 -7.36 -10.49
CA PRO A 80 -8.08 -6.36 -11.51
C PRO A 80 -9.37 -5.95 -12.24
N THR A 81 -9.52 -4.64 -12.46
CA THR A 81 -10.63 -4.03 -13.19
C THR A 81 -10.13 -3.24 -14.39
N PRO A 82 -10.94 -3.09 -15.47
CA PRO A 82 -10.52 -2.37 -16.66
C PRO A 82 -10.18 -0.89 -16.42
N LEU A 83 -9.05 -0.42 -17.01
CA LEU A 83 -8.67 0.97 -17.06
C LEU A 83 -8.23 1.32 -18.50
N LEU A 84 -6.93 1.49 -18.80
CA LEU A 84 -6.46 1.65 -20.19
C LEU A 84 -6.54 0.33 -20.99
N ALA A 85 -6.48 -0.82 -20.33
CA ALA A 85 -6.87 -2.09 -20.93
C ALA A 85 -8.35 -2.38 -20.65
N THR A 86 -9.10 -2.78 -21.66
CA THR A 86 -10.53 -3.14 -21.55
C THR A 86 -10.74 -4.61 -21.25
N SER A 87 -9.78 -5.44 -21.64
CA SER A 87 -9.74 -6.88 -21.32
C SER A 87 -8.30 -7.39 -21.43
N TRP A 88 -8.05 -8.53 -20.81
CA TRP A 88 -6.75 -9.21 -20.89
C TRP A 88 -6.92 -10.72 -20.78
N SER A 89 -5.90 -11.45 -21.25
CA SER A 89 -5.82 -12.90 -21.12
C SER A 89 -4.38 -13.35 -20.96
N ALA A 90 -4.18 -14.46 -20.25
CA ALA A 90 -2.90 -15.14 -20.19
C ALA A 90 -2.94 -16.40 -21.07
N SER A 91 -1.82 -16.73 -21.71
CA SER A 91 -1.64 -18.03 -22.37
C SER A 91 -1.60 -19.17 -21.32
N THR A 92 -1.91 -20.38 -21.74
CA THR A 92 -1.98 -21.56 -20.86
C THR A 92 -0.65 -21.84 -20.14
N ASP A 93 0.48 -21.51 -20.79
CA ASP A 93 1.83 -21.63 -20.21
C ASP A 93 2.23 -20.44 -19.32
N GLY A 94 1.37 -19.41 -19.22
CA GLY A 94 1.63 -18.21 -18.44
C GLY A 94 2.76 -17.32 -18.98
N LEU A 95 3.20 -17.53 -20.23
CA LEU A 95 4.33 -16.80 -20.81
C LEU A 95 3.90 -15.60 -21.66
N ARG A 96 2.62 -15.43 -21.93
CA ARG A 96 2.10 -14.33 -22.75
C ARG A 96 0.86 -13.75 -22.09
N TYR A 97 0.87 -12.42 -21.89
CA TYR A 97 -0.29 -11.67 -21.43
C TYR A 97 -0.71 -10.70 -22.53
N THR A 98 -1.91 -10.92 -23.08
CA THR A 98 -2.47 -10.10 -24.15
C THR A 98 -3.46 -9.09 -23.56
N PHE A 99 -3.30 -7.81 -23.86
CA PHE A 99 -4.15 -6.71 -23.42
C PHE A 99 -4.81 -6.05 -24.63
N ALA A 100 -6.16 -5.99 -24.62
CA ALA A 100 -6.91 -5.15 -25.55
C ALA A 100 -7.00 -3.74 -24.96
N LEU A 101 -6.47 -2.75 -25.67
CA LEU A 101 -6.39 -1.36 -25.19
C LEU A 101 -7.66 -0.58 -25.53
N ARG A 102 -7.95 0.44 -24.74
CA ARG A 102 -9.13 1.31 -24.91
C ARG A 102 -8.94 2.21 -26.13
N LYS A 103 -9.93 2.17 -27.02
CA LYS A 103 -9.96 2.99 -28.24
C LYS A 103 -10.30 4.45 -27.91
N GLY A 104 -9.67 5.39 -28.59
CA GLY A 104 -9.98 6.81 -28.54
C GLY A 104 -9.42 7.56 -27.34
N VAL A 105 -8.56 6.92 -26.54
CA VAL A 105 -7.82 7.60 -25.45
C VAL A 105 -6.79 8.54 -26.06
N LYS A 106 -6.75 9.77 -25.54
CA LYS A 106 -5.79 10.81 -25.94
C LYS A 106 -4.86 11.14 -24.78
N TRP A 107 -3.62 11.43 -25.11
CA TRP A 107 -2.71 12.14 -24.21
C TRP A 107 -3.16 13.58 -24.03
N HIS A 108 -2.76 14.24 -22.95
CA HIS A 108 -3.12 15.65 -22.68
C HIS A 108 -2.64 16.64 -23.77
N ASP A 109 -1.74 16.22 -24.64
CA ASP A 109 -1.29 16.98 -25.82
C ASP A 109 -2.08 16.67 -27.10
N GLY A 110 -3.13 15.86 -26.98
CA GLY A 110 -4.06 15.51 -28.06
C GLY A 110 -3.64 14.32 -28.94
N LYS A 111 -2.42 13.76 -28.75
CA LYS A 111 -1.97 12.57 -29.48
C LYS A 111 -2.67 11.30 -29.00
N ASP A 112 -2.72 10.28 -29.87
CA ASP A 112 -3.34 8.99 -29.52
C ASP A 112 -2.46 8.18 -28.57
N PHE A 113 -3.09 7.55 -27.57
CA PHE A 113 -2.48 6.47 -26.79
C PHE A 113 -2.51 5.18 -27.61
N THR A 114 -1.39 4.45 -27.63
CA THR A 114 -1.23 3.22 -28.40
C THR A 114 -0.42 2.14 -27.64
N SER A 115 -0.40 0.93 -28.21
CA SER A 115 0.40 -0.19 -27.71
C SER A 115 1.91 0.10 -27.69
N GLU A 116 2.41 1.02 -28.53
CA GLU A 116 3.83 1.43 -28.50
C GLU A 116 4.18 2.20 -27.21
N ASP A 117 3.22 2.94 -26.63
CA ASP A 117 3.40 3.60 -25.34
C ASP A 117 3.49 2.57 -24.19
N VAL A 118 2.68 1.52 -24.26
CA VAL A 118 2.74 0.40 -23.29
C VAL A 118 4.11 -0.28 -23.39
N LYS A 119 4.56 -0.64 -24.59
CA LYS A 119 5.87 -1.25 -24.81
C LYS A 119 7.00 -0.39 -24.26
N PHE A 120 7.01 0.90 -24.61
CA PHE A 120 7.99 1.85 -24.14
C PHE A 120 8.00 1.91 -22.60
N THR A 121 6.84 2.04 -21.98
CA THR A 121 6.69 2.16 -20.52
C THR A 121 7.20 0.93 -19.79
N ILE A 122 6.83 -0.28 -20.22
CA ILE A 122 7.27 -1.53 -19.59
C ILE A 122 8.81 -1.61 -19.56
N PHE A 123 9.48 -1.30 -20.66
CA PHE A 123 10.94 -1.31 -20.70
C PHE A 123 11.56 -0.17 -19.89
N ARG A 124 10.95 1.01 -19.86
CA ARG A 124 11.37 2.12 -19.00
C ARG A 124 11.30 1.75 -17.52
N LEU A 125 10.20 1.14 -17.08
CA LEU A 125 10.02 0.65 -15.71
C LEU A 125 11.03 -0.45 -15.38
N LYS A 126 11.27 -1.39 -16.30
CA LYS A 126 12.27 -2.46 -16.13
C LYS A 126 13.67 -1.90 -15.95
N GLU A 127 14.01 -0.82 -16.64
CA GLU A 127 15.34 -0.20 -16.59
C GLU A 127 15.55 0.68 -15.36
N ALA A 128 14.60 1.56 -15.05
CA ALA A 128 14.81 2.66 -14.14
C ALA A 128 14.05 2.58 -12.81
N HIS A 129 12.86 1.92 -12.77
CA HIS A 129 12.05 1.91 -11.56
C HIS A 129 12.62 0.93 -10.51
N PRO A 130 12.77 1.32 -9.23
CA PRO A 130 13.38 0.47 -8.20
C PRO A 130 12.73 -0.91 -8.07
N ARG A 131 11.39 -0.98 -8.04
CA ARG A 131 10.64 -2.26 -8.04
C ARG A 131 10.45 -2.83 -9.43
N GLY A 132 10.40 -2.00 -10.47
CA GLY A 132 10.20 -2.42 -11.86
C GLY A 132 11.25 -3.39 -12.37
N ARG A 133 12.48 -3.28 -11.88
CA ARG A 133 13.56 -4.23 -12.21
C ARG A 133 13.21 -5.67 -11.81
N ILE A 134 12.54 -5.86 -10.68
CA ILE A 134 12.09 -7.17 -10.19
C ILE A 134 10.76 -7.54 -10.86
N THR A 135 9.80 -6.61 -10.87
CA THR A 135 8.47 -6.82 -11.46
C THR A 135 8.53 -7.27 -12.90
N TYR A 136 9.36 -6.62 -13.72
CA TYR A 136 9.49 -6.88 -15.16
C TYR A 136 10.73 -7.68 -15.54
N GLN A 137 11.42 -8.31 -14.58
CA GLN A 137 12.67 -9.06 -14.84
C GLN A 137 12.50 -10.16 -15.92
N ASN A 138 11.36 -10.84 -15.90
CA ASN A 138 11.03 -11.92 -16.81
C ASN A 138 10.48 -11.44 -18.17
N VAL A 139 10.21 -10.14 -18.36
CA VAL A 139 9.76 -9.59 -19.64
C VAL A 139 10.89 -9.64 -20.65
N THR A 140 10.70 -10.36 -21.76
CA THR A 140 11.65 -10.48 -22.87
C THR A 140 11.26 -9.62 -24.06
N ALA A 141 9.96 -9.44 -24.28
CA ALA A 141 9.44 -8.59 -25.35
C ALA A 141 8.08 -8.01 -24.95
N VAL A 142 7.70 -6.92 -25.61
CA VAL A 142 6.31 -6.45 -25.68
C VAL A 142 6.00 -6.31 -27.17
N GLU A 143 5.12 -7.16 -27.65
CA GLU A 143 4.67 -7.15 -29.05
C GLU A 143 3.49 -6.17 -29.20
N THR A 144 3.48 -5.47 -30.31
CA THR A 144 2.47 -4.44 -30.65
C THR A 144 1.92 -4.73 -32.04
N PRO A 145 1.11 -5.83 -32.21
CA PRO A 145 0.64 -6.26 -33.52
C PRO A 145 -0.25 -5.21 -34.20
N ASP A 146 -0.89 -4.38 -33.42
CA ASP A 146 -1.69 -3.24 -33.86
C ASP A 146 -1.72 -2.15 -32.76
N PRO A 147 -2.21 -0.94 -33.04
CA PRO A 147 -2.20 0.16 -32.06
C PRO A 147 -3.00 -0.09 -30.77
N LEU A 148 -3.94 -1.05 -30.76
CA LEU A 148 -4.81 -1.34 -29.63
C LEU A 148 -4.58 -2.71 -28.99
N THR A 149 -3.51 -3.39 -29.37
CA THR A 149 -3.13 -4.69 -28.77
C THR A 149 -1.68 -4.67 -28.30
N ALA A 150 -1.48 -4.92 -27.00
CA ALA A 150 -0.15 -5.10 -26.41
C ALA A 150 -0.02 -6.52 -25.85
N VAL A 151 1.07 -7.23 -26.20
CA VAL A 151 1.36 -8.58 -25.71
C VAL A 151 2.67 -8.59 -24.96
N ILE A 152 2.61 -8.76 -23.63
CA ILE A 152 3.80 -8.89 -22.78
C ILE A 152 4.27 -10.35 -22.86
N VAL A 153 5.53 -10.57 -23.28
CA VAL A 153 6.14 -11.90 -23.43
C VAL A 153 7.16 -12.11 -22.33
N LEU A 154 7.08 -13.26 -21.68
CA LEU A 154 7.89 -13.60 -20.51
C LEU A 154 8.81 -14.79 -20.78
N SER A 155 9.97 -14.81 -20.13
CA SER A 155 10.87 -15.99 -20.09
C SER A 155 10.45 -17.05 -19.08
N LYS A 156 9.66 -16.68 -18.09
CA LYS A 156 9.06 -17.53 -17.04
C LYS A 156 7.70 -16.96 -16.65
N PRO A 157 6.75 -17.79 -16.22
CA PRO A 157 5.48 -17.30 -15.69
C PRO A 157 5.69 -16.27 -14.57
N ALA A 158 4.83 -15.25 -14.52
CA ALA A 158 4.88 -14.19 -13.52
C ALA A 158 3.44 -13.75 -13.17
N PRO A 159 2.65 -14.57 -12.45
CA PRO A 159 1.25 -14.26 -12.16
C PRO A 159 1.07 -12.96 -11.36
N TYR A 160 2.07 -12.57 -10.59
CA TYR A 160 2.10 -11.30 -9.85
C TYR A 160 2.13 -10.05 -10.75
N LEU A 161 2.46 -10.21 -12.04
CA LEU A 161 2.59 -9.09 -12.98
C LEU A 161 1.29 -8.28 -13.08
N ILE A 162 0.14 -8.96 -13.12
CA ILE A 162 -1.18 -8.31 -13.17
C ILE A 162 -1.35 -7.33 -12.01
N SER A 163 -0.98 -7.72 -10.79
CA SER A 163 -1.11 -6.89 -9.58
C SER A 163 -0.23 -5.62 -9.60
N ALA A 164 0.75 -5.56 -10.50
CA ALA A 164 1.64 -4.41 -10.64
C ALA A 164 1.16 -3.37 -11.67
N LEU A 165 0.12 -3.67 -12.48
CA LEU A 165 -0.28 -2.84 -13.63
C LEU A 165 -1.21 -1.67 -13.28
N GLY A 166 -1.35 -1.35 -11.98
CA GLY A 166 -2.09 -0.18 -11.52
C GLY A 166 -1.33 1.14 -11.69
N SER A 167 -2.07 2.24 -11.68
CA SER A 167 -1.55 3.59 -11.97
C SER A 167 -0.44 4.04 -11.01
N SER A 168 -0.49 3.66 -9.75
CA SER A 168 0.51 4.05 -8.74
C SER A 168 1.83 3.28 -8.83
N GLU A 169 1.82 2.07 -9.44
CA GLU A 169 3.01 1.23 -9.59
C GLU A 169 3.57 1.25 -11.02
N SER A 170 2.69 1.32 -12.01
CA SER A 170 3.05 1.22 -13.42
C SER A 170 2.26 2.24 -14.26
N PRO A 171 2.48 3.54 -14.01
CA PRO A 171 1.85 4.60 -14.81
C PRO A 171 2.33 4.49 -16.26
N ILE A 172 1.39 4.42 -17.21
CA ILE A 172 1.72 4.45 -18.63
C ILE A 172 2.09 5.89 -19.00
N VAL A 173 3.17 6.05 -19.78
CA VAL A 173 3.71 7.34 -20.18
C VAL A 173 3.83 7.46 -21.71
N PRO A 174 3.68 8.68 -22.27
CA PRO A 174 3.77 8.91 -23.71
C PRO A 174 5.20 8.70 -24.22
N LYS A 175 5.40 7.71 -25.09
CA LYS A 175 6.71 7.42 -25.70
C LYS A 175 7.36 8.67 -26.30
N HIS A 176 6.59 9.43 -27.09
CA HIS A 176 7.09 10.61 -27.81
C HIS A 176 7.59 11.75 -26.93
N VAL A 177 7.26 11.74 -25.63
CA VAL A 177 7.80 12.68 -24.64
C VAL A 177 8.96 12.05 -23.90
N TYR A 178 8.76 10.85 -23.37
CA TYR A 178 9.70 10.21 -22.45
C TYR A 178 10.92 9.58 -23.12
N GLU A 179 10.90 9.35 -24.43
CA GLU A 179 12.08 8.89 -25.17
C GLU A 179 13.15 9.99 -25.32
N THR A 180 12.80 11.26 -25.06
CA THR A 180 13.68 12.42 -25.24
C THR A 180 14.61 12.66 -24.06
N PHE A 181 14.42 12.00 -22.92
CA PHE A 181 15.26 12.18 -21.73
C PHE A 181 15.66 10.82 -21.08
N LYS A 182 16.70 10.87 -20.24
CA LYS A 182 17.27 9.66 -19.64
C LYS A 182 16.28 8.94 -18.73
N PRO A 183 16.36 7.61 -18.64
CA PRO A 183 15.47 6.82 -17.80
C PRO A 183 15.41 7.22 -16.32
N THR A 184 16.53 7.73 -15.78
CA THR A 184 16.66 8.13 -14.38
C THR A 184 16.27 9.60 -14.13
N GLU A 185 16.04 10.39 -15.17
CA GLU A 185 15.60 11.77 -15.02
C GLU A 185 14.12 11.85 -14.68
N GLN A 186 13.77 12.74 -13.74
CA GLN A 186 12.37 13.04 -13.44
C GLN A 186 11.80 13.97 -14.51
N PRO A 187 10.54 13.77 -14.93
CA PRO A 187 9.91 14.67 -15.87
C PRO A 187 9.71 16.05 -15.22
N THR A 188 9.88 17.08 -16.03
CA THR A 188 9.48 18.45 -15.67
C THR A 188 7.96 18.57 -15.65
N LEU A 189 7.44 19.69 -15.13
CA LEU A 189 6.00 20.00 -15.18
C LEU A 189 5.44 19.87 -16.61
N ALA A 190 6.12 20.45 -17.59
CA ALA A 190 5.68 20.42 -19.00
C ALA A 190 5.74 19.02 -19.64
N GLN A 191 6.57 18.12 -19.11
CA GLN A 191 6.71 16.73 -19.55
C GLN A 191 5.79 15.77 -18.80
N THR A 192 5.10 16.24 -17.73
CA THR A 192 4.12 15.45 -16.97
C THR A 192 2.79 15.42 -17.73
N ILE A 193 2.80 14.67 -18.83
CA ILE A 193 1.66 14.46 -19.73
C ILE A 193 1.13 13.05 -19.50
N GLY A 194 -0.18 12.91 -19.37
CA GLY A 194 -0.86 11.63 -19.13
C GLY A 194 -2.14 11.49 -19.92
N THR A 195 -2.86 10.41 -19.67
CA THR A 195 -4.20 10.11 -20.19
C THR A 195 -5.29 10.38 -19.16
N GLY A 196 -4.89 10.73 -17.94
CA GLY A 196 -5.74 10.79 -16.76
C GLY A 196 -6.76 11.91 -16.73
N PRO A 197 -7.62 11.90 -15.69
CA PRO A 197 -8.73 12.84 -15.56
C PRO A 197 -8.31 14.29 -15.32
N PHE A 198 -7.07 14.53 -14.88
CA PHE A 198 -6.58 15.88 -14.59
C PHE A 198 -5.26 16.17 -15.29
N ILE A 199 -5.06 17.43 -15.63
CA ILE A 199 -3.86 18.00 -16.22
C ILE A 199 -3.13 18.81 -15.17
N LEU A 200 -1.87 18.48 -14.85
CA LEU A 200 -1.05 19.26 -13.93
C LEU A 200 -0.66 20.59 -14.57
N LYS A 201 -1.11 21.69 -13.99
CA LYS A 201 -0.91 23.06 -14.49
C LYS A 201 0.18 23.82 -13.79
N GLU A 202 0.33 23.59 -12.49
CA GLU A 202 1.27 24.35 -11.68
C GLU A 202 1.87 23.46 -10.59
N TRP A 203 3.13 23.68 -10.31
CA TRP A 203 3.84 23.12 -9.15
C TRP A 203 4.74 24.19 -8.55
N VAL A 204 4.42 24.60 -7.34
CA VAL A 204 5.23 25.49 -6.50
C VAL A 204 5.78 24.67 -5.33
N PRO A 205 7.05 24.24 -5.37
CA PRO A 205 7.66 23.45 -4.30
C PRO A 205 7.48 24.11 -2.93
N GLY A 206 7.15 23.29 -1.93
CA GLY A 206 6.87 23.72 -0.55
C GLY A 206 5.52 24.42 -0.36
N SER A 207 4.71 24.59 -1.40
CA SER A 207 3.44 25.29 -1.36
C SER A 207 2.27 24.47 -1.90
N HIS A 208 2.20 24.26 -3.21
CA HIS A 208 1.04 23.60 -3.79
C HIS A 208 1.29 23.03 -5.19
N LEU A 209 0.35 22.14 -5.63
CA LEU A 209 0.16 21.73 -7.01
C LEU A 209 -1.29 22.01 -7.43
N ILE A 210 -1.47 22.43 -8.67
CA ILE A 210 -2.78 22.69 -9.26
C ILE A 210 -3.03 21.72 -10.44
N PHE A 211 -4.15 21.01 -10.39
CA PHE A 211 -4.61 20.11 -11.41
C PHE A 211 -5.96 20.60 -11.93
N ASP A 212 -6.06 20.88 -13.22
CA ASP A 212 -7.32 21.23 -13.87
C ASP A 212 -7.96 20.01 -14.52
N ARG A 213 -9.29 20.02 -14.62
CA ARG A 213 -10.05 19.00 -15.34
C ARG A 213 -9.47 18.79 -16.74
N ASN A 214 -9.31 17.52 -17.14
CA ASN A 214 -9.08 17.16 -18.52
C ASN A 214 -10.44 17.17 -19.28
N PRO A 215 -10.68 18.12 -20.18
CA PRO A 215 -11.96 18.20 -20.90
C PRO A 215 -12.16 17.05 -21.90
N ASP A 216 -11.06 16.44 -22.35
CA ASP A 216 -11.04 15.35 -23.33
C ASP A 216 -10.86 13.98 -22.69
N TYR A 217 -11.16 13.87 -21.39
CA TYR A 217 -11.02 12.61 -20.68
C TYR A 217 -11.95 11.54 -21.25
N TRP A 218 -11.40 10.38 -21.53
CA TRP A 218 -12.08 9.28 -22.25
C TRP A 218 -13.29 8.69 -21.48
N ASP A 219 -13.36 8.85 -20.14
CA ASP A 219 -14.41 8.27 -19.29
C ASP A 219 -15.46 9.34 -18.88
N ALA A 220 -16.06 10.00 -19.88
CA ALA A 220 -17.12 10.96 -19.62
C ALA A 220 -18.30 10.32 -18.86
N PRO A 221 -18.94 11.05 -17.91
CA PRO A 221 -18.81 12.48 -17.59
C PRO A 221 -17.70 12.82 -16.60
N LYS A 222 -16.83 11.90 -16.27
CA LYS A 222 -15.69 12.13 -15.36
C LYS A 222 -14.60 12.99 -16.03
N PRO A 223 -13.76 13.67 -15.24
CA PRO A 223 -13.88 13.84 -13.78
C PRO A 223 -15.02 14.79 -13.45
N TYR A 224 -15.60 14.63 -12.26
CA TYR A 224 -16.68 15.53 -11.83
C TYR A 224 -16.16 16.88 -11.33
N LEU A 225 -14.96 16.91 -10.72
CA LEU A 225 -14.33 18.15 -10.24
C LEU A 225 -13.80 19.00 -11.39
N ASP A 226 -13.83 20.33 -11.25
CA ASP A 226 -13.17 21.25 -12.17
C ASP A 226 -11.66 21.36 -11.88
N ARG A 227 -11.30 21.24 -10.61
CA ARG A 227 -9.91 21.45 -10.13
C ARG A 227 -9.61 20.66 -8.87
N VAL A 228 -8.37 20.21 -8.76
CA VAL A 228 -7.77 19.72 -7.50
C VAL A 228 -6.59 20.61 -7.14
N VAL A 229 -6.54 21.08 -5.90
CA VAL A 229 -5.41 21.83 -5.35
C VAL A 229 -4.79 20.99 -4.23
N LEU A 230 -3.62 20.42 -4.50
CA LEU A 230 -2.82 19.81 -3.44
C LEU A 230 -2.08 20.93 -2.70
N ARG A 231 -2.26 20.99 -1.38
CA ARG A 231 -1.60 21.96 -0.51
C ARG A 231 -0.59 21.29 0.40
N VAL A 232 0.65 21.73 0.35
CA VAL A 232 1.72 21.26 1.22
C VAL A 232 1.64 22.01 2.54
N ILE A 233 1.24 21.30 3.61
CA ILE A 233 1.16 21.88 4.96
C ILE A 233 2.00 21.00 5.88
N LEU A 234 3.18 21.48 6.28
CA LEU A 234 4.16 20.69 7.03
C LEU A 234 3.75 20.48 8.50
N ASP A 235 3.13 21.49 9.11
CA ASP A 235 2.71 21.44 10.51
C ASP A 235 1.42 20.64 10.67
N PRO A 236 1.40 19.59 11.51
CA PRO A 236 0.22 18.73 11.67
C PRO A 236 -0.95 19.44 12.40
N ALA A 237 -0.68 20.39 13.28
CA ALA A 237 -1.74 21.13 13.95
C ALA A 237 -2.43 22.11 12.98
N ALA A 238 -1.64 22.75 12.08
CA ALA A 238 -2.19 23.57 11.01
C ALA A 238 -3.05 22.73 10.04
N ARG A 239 -2.63 21.49 9.70
CA ARG A 239 -3.46 20.59 8.88
C ARG A 239 -4.78 20.23 9.56
N ALA A 240 -4.73 19.93 10.87
CA ALA A 240 -5.94 19.64 11.64
C ALA A 240 -6.91 20.84 11.65
N ALA A 241 -6.42 22.05 11.93
CA ALA A 241 -7.22 23.26 11.91
C ALA A 241 -7.82 23.55 10.54
N ALA A 242 -7.04 23.36 9.46
CA ALA A 242 -7.52 23.57 8.09
C ALA A 242 -8.63 22.57 7.68
N LEU A 243 -8.58 21.33 8.18
CA LEU A 243 -9.65 20.33 8.00
C LEU A 243 -10.91 20.73 8.79
N GLU A 244 -10.74 21.17 10.05
CA GLU A 244 -11.86 21.58 10.91
C GLU A 244 -12.60 22.82 10.40
N THR A 245 -11.88 23.77 9.81
CA THR A 245 -12.46 24.98 9.24
C THR A 245 -13.02 24.78 7.82
N GLY A 246 -12.72 23.65 7.16
CA GLY A 246 -13.09 23.39 5.78
C GLY A 246 -12.23 24.10 4.74
N GLU A 247 -11.08 24.64 5.12
CA GLU A 247 -10.06 25.18 4.19
C GLU A 247 -9.45 24.04 3.36
N ILE A 248 -9.31 22.86 3.97
CA ILE A 248 -8.93 21.59 3.33
C ILE A 248 -10.13 20.64 3.33
N ASP A 249 -10.34 19.99 2.21
CA ASP A 249 -11.44 19.04 2.02
C ASP A 249 -11.08 17.61 2.38
N ILE A 250 -9.82 17.20 2.14
CA ILE A 250 -9.40 15.81 2.30
C ILE A 250 -7.89 15.71 2.57
N GLY A 251 -7.50 14.68 3.31
CA GLY A 251 -6.10 14.27 3.48
C GLY A 251 -5.99 12.83 3.89
N ALA A 252 -4.89 12.16 3.48
CA ALA A 252 -4.52 10.85 3.97
C ALA A 252 -3.42 10.99 5.04
N ASN A 253 -3.61 10.35 6.19
CA ASN A 253 -2.76 10.49 7.37
C ASN A 253 -2.43 11.98 7.68
N PRO A 254 -3.44 12.87 7.64
CA PRO A 254 -3.17 14.31 7.65
C PRO A 254 -2.76 14.82 9.03
N VAL A 255 -3.07 14.06 10.09
CA VAL A 255 -2.87 14.47 11.49
C VAL A 255 -2.28 13.32 12.30
N PRO A 256 -1.68 13.62 13.48
CA PRO A 256 -1.30 12.59 14.44
C PRO A 256 -2.51 11.74 14.86
N LEU A 257 -2.28 10.46 15.14
CA LEU A 257 -3.35 9.53 15.55
C LEU A 257 -4.06 9.98 16.83
N SER A 258 -3.37 10.70 17.73
CA SER A 258 -3.95 11.32 18.93
C SER A 258 -5.07 12.31 18.64
N ASP A 259 -5.10 12.92 17.47
CA ASP A 259 -6.10 13.92 17.09
C ASP A 259 -7.35 13.32 16.43
N ILE A 260 -7.30 12.06 16.04
CA ILE A 260 -8.37 11.40 15.26
C ILE A 260 -9.71 11.42 15.98
N GLU A 261 -9.74 11.12 17.30
CA GLU A 261 -11.00 11.14 18.06
C GLU A 261 -11.63 12.56 18.11
N ARG A 262 -10.78 13.59 18.21
CA ARG A 262 -11.25 14.98 18.14
C ARG A 262 -11.86 15.31 16.78
N LEU A 263 -11.23 14.87 15.70
CA LEU A 263 -11.76 15.08 14.33
C LEU A 263 -13.03 14.27 14.07
N LYS A 264 -13.15 13.06 14.59
CA LYS A 264 -14.38 12.26 14.52
C LYS A 264 -15.57 12.96 15.18
N ALA A 265 -15.33 13.72 16.24
CA ALA A 265 -16.36 14.47 16.91
C ALA A 265 -16.87 15.68 16.10
N ASN A 266 -16.14 16.12 15.07
CA ASN A 266 -16.58 17.21 14.20
C ASN A 266 -17.68 16.73 13.24
N ALA A 267 -18.86 17.34 13.35
CA ALA A 267 -20.04 16.98 12.55
C ALA A 267 -19.84 17.12 11.03
N ASN A 268 -18.88 17.93 10.59
CA ASN A 268 -18.60 18.19 9.17
C ASN A 268 -17.55 17.24 8.57
N LEU A 269 -16.92 16.40 9.39
CA LEU A 269 -15.85 15.51 8.93
C LEU A 269 -16.30 14.03 8.93
N VAL A 270 -15.67 13.27 8.07
CA VAL A 270 -15.65 11.80 8.05
C VAL A 270 -14.23 11.36 8.23
N VAL A 271 -14.00 10.42 9.14
CA VAL A 271 -12.71 9.74 9.32
C VAL A 271 -12.89 8.30 8.88
N ASP A 272 -12.25 7.94 7.78
CA ASP A 272 -12.24 6.58 7.25
C ASP A 272 -10.90 5.92 7.61
N THR A 273 -10.96 4.78 8.28
CA THR A 273 -9.80 4.00 8.72
C THR A 273 -9.68 2.66 7.98
N THR A 274 -10.52 2.40 6.98
CA THR A 274 -10.66 1.09 6.33
C THR A 274 -10.23 1.08 4.87
N THR A 275 -10.58 2.10 4.11
CA THR A 275 -10.47 2.12 2.65
C THR A 275 -9.07 2.32 2.10
N TYR A 276 -8.08 2.58 2.96
CA TYR A 276 -6.67 2.75 2.56
C TYR A 276 -5.74 1.67 3.14
N ALA A 277 -6.31 0.58 3.66
CA ALA A 277 -5.58 -0.47 4.37
C ALA A 277 -4.49 -1.14 3.50
N TYR A 278 -4.76 -1.37 2.21
CA TYR A 278 -3.82 -2.03 1.29
C TYR A 278 -2.54 -1.25 1.02
N SER A 279 -2.57 0.07 1.12
CA SER A 279 -1.40 0.94 0.94
C SER A 279 -0.65 1.18 2.25
N GLY A 280 -1.23 0.77 3.38
CA GLY A 280 -0.62 0.90 4.70
C GLY A 280 0.62 0.03 4.82
N PRO A 281 1.72 0.55 5.40
CA PRO A 281 2.89 -0.27 5.67
C PRO A 281 2.64 -1.20 6.85
N GLN A 282 3.25 -2.38 6.78
CA GLN A 282 3.41 -3.26 7.93
C GLN A 282 4.69 -2.90 8.67
N GLN A 283 4.61 -2.75 9.98
CA GLN A 283 5.76 -2.55 10.85
C GLN A 283 6.29 -3.91 11.28
N GLN A 284 7.59 -4.11 11.11
CA GLN A 284 8.27 -5.37 11.41
C GLN A 284 9.56 -5.09 12.15
N LEU A 285 9.86 -5.89 13.16
CA LEU A 285 11.15 -5.90 13.88
C LEU A 285 12.02 -7.01 13.29
N PHE A 286 13.02 -6.64 12.51
CA PHE A 286 13.98 -7.60 11.97
C PHE A 286 15.20 -7.76 12.87
N PHE A 287 15.82 -8.95 12.81
CA PHE A 287 17.03 -9.34 13.50
C PHE A 287 18.21 -9.34 12.53
N ASN A 288 19.35 -8.83 12.94
CA ASN A 288 20.59 -8.96 12.18
C ASN A 288 21.22 -10.33 12.48
N TYR A 289 21.18 -11.25 11.51
CA TYR A 289 21.74 -12.59 11.65
C TYR A 289 23.27 -12.64 11.64
N GLU A 290 23.96 -11.52 11.43
CA GLU A 290 25.41 -11.40 11.63
C GLU A 290 25.77 -11.20 13.13
N ASN A 291 24.80 -10.89 13.99
CA ASN A 291 24.98 -10.88 15.43
C ASN A 291 24.74 -12.28 16.01
N GLU A 292 25.80 -12.89 16.59
CA GLU A 292 25.77 -14.24 17.12
C GLU A 292 24.67 -14.49 18.18
N ILE A 293 24.34 -13.48 18.99
CA ILE A 293 23.24 -13.56 19.97
C ILE A 293 21.91 -13.82 19.26
N LEU A 294 21.69 -13.14 18.14
CA LEU A 294 20.43 -13.17 17.39
C LEU A 294 20.32 -14.35 16.41
N THR A 295 21.40 -15.11 16.18
CA THR A 295 21.31 -16.39 15.45
C THR A 295 20.58 -17.46 16.25
N LYS A 296 20.55 -17.35 17.60
CA LYS A 296 19.85 -18.29 18.49
C LYS A 296 18.33 -18.06 18.42
N LYS A 297 17.60 -19.07 17.99
CA LYS A 297 16.13 -19.02 17.88
C LYS A 297 15.47 -18.69 19.22
N ASP A 298 15.95 -19.27 20.32
CA ASP A 298 15.38 -19.04 21.64
C ASP A 298 15.50 -17.59 22.10
N VAL A 299 16.58 -16.89 21.72
CA VAL A 299 16.73 -15.45 21.98
C VAL A 299 15.70 -14.65 21.19
N ARG A 300 15.50 -14.95 19.89
CA ARG A 300 14.48 -14.26 19.07
C ARG A 300 13.06 -14.55 19.58
N LEU A 301 12.82 -15.80 20.00
CA LEU A 301 11.53 -16.20 20.59
C LEU A 301 11.29 -15.47 21.93
N ALA A 302 12.31 -15.31 22.76
CA ALA A 302 12.22 -14.53 23.98
C ALA A 302 11.89 -13.05 23.70
N ILE A 303 12.52 -12.45 22.70
CA ILE A 303 12.21 -11.08 22.25
C ILE A 303 10.74 -10.99 21.79
N ALA A 304 10.26 -11.98 21.02
CA ALA A 304 8.88 -12.00 20.56
C ALA A 304 7.87 -12.10 21.71
N HIS A 305 8.14 -12.94 22.74
CA HIS A 305 7.29 -13.05 23.93
C HIS A 305 7.42 -11.86 24.91
N ALA A 306 8.45 -11.05 24.79
CA ALA A 306 8.59 -9.83 25.58
C ALA A 306 7.69 -8.69 25.09
N ILE A 307 7.26 -8.72 23.83
CA ILE A 307 6.52 -7.63 23.18
C ILE A 307 5.02 -7.95 23.15
N ASP A 308 4.23 -7.14 23.85
CA ASP A 308 2.77 -7.21 23.82
C ASP A 308 2.25 -6.40 22.61
N LEU A 309 1.91 -7.10 21.52
CA LEU A 309 1.51 -6.47 20.27
C LEU A 309 0.19 -5.70 20.38
N GLN A 310 -0.76 -6.16 21.21
CA GLN A 310 -2.01 -5.44 21.41
C GLN A 310 -1.77 -4.12 22.16
N LYS A 311 -0.96 -4.15 23.21
CA LYS A 311 -0.55 -2.91 23.89
C LYS A 311 0.24 -1.97 23.00
N LEU A 312 1.05 -2.50 22.07
CA LEU A 312 1.72 -1.68 21.07
C LEU A 312 0.70 -0.93 20.20
N VAL A 313 -0.37 -1.60 19.74
CA VAL A 313 -1.46 -0.95 19.00
C VAL A 313 -2.15 0.12 19.86
N ASP A 314 -2.49 -0.23 21.10
CA ASP A 314 -3.24 0.69 21.99
C ASP A 314 -2.42 1.94 22.35
N ILE A 315 -1.12 1.78 22.62
CA ILE A 315 -0.25 2.86 23.09
C ILE A 315 0.37 3.64 21.94
N ALA A 316 0.98 2.95 20.95
CA ALA A 316 1.71 3.61 19.86
C ALA A 316 0.78 4.07 18.74
N LEU A 317 -0.35 3.40 18.54
CA LEU A 317 -1.31 3.67 17.47
C LEU A 317 -2.66 4.17 17.97
N PHE A 318 -2.82 4.40 19.28
CA PHE A 318 -4.10 4.88 19.86
C PHE A 318 -5.31 4.00 19.47
N GLY A 319 -5.08 2.69 19.28
CA GLY A 319 -6.09 1.74 18.79
C GLY A 319 -6.31 1.75 17.27
N TYR A 320 -5.62 2.62 16.51
CA TYR A 320 -5.74 2.73 15.06
C TYR A 320 -4.72 1.86 14.33
N GLY A 321 -4.86 0.58 14.40
CA GLY A 321 -4.01 -0.39 13.73
C GLY A 321 -4.49 -1.79 14.04
N GLN A 322 -3.88 -2.77 13.41
CA GLN A 322 -4.18 -4.16 13.65
C GLN A 322 -2.89 -4.92 13.94
N VAL A 323 -2.92 -5.81 14.93
CA VAL A 323 -1.85 -6.78 15.11
C VAL A 323 -1.76 -7.61 13.83
N SER A 324 -0.55 -7.70 13.29
CA SER A 324 -0.27 -8.41 12.04
C SER A 324 0.86 -9.42 12.27
N PRO A 325 0.55 -10.63 12.77
CA PRO A 325 1.54 -11.57 13.32
C PRO A 325 2.27 -12.42 12.26
N SER A 326 2.21 -12.02 11.02
CA SER A 326 2.74 -12.74 9.87
C SER A 326 3.50 -11.79 8.94
N PRO A 327 4.49 -12.27 8.17
CA PRO A 327 5.18 -11.46 7.16
C PRO A 327 4.25 -10.91 6.07
N ILE A 328 3.08 -11.50 5.89
CA ILE A 328 2.01 -10.97 5.04
C ILE A 328 0.98 -10.30 5.92
N SER A 329 0.68 -9.03 5.63
CA SER A 329 -0.24 -8.21 6.41
C SER A 329 -1.67 -8.78 6.44
N THR A 330 -2.34 -8.68 7.58
CA THR A 330 -3.78 -8.94 7.73
C THR A 330 -4.64 -8.08 6.79
N ALA A 331 -4.11 -6.97 6.30
CA ALA A 331 -4.75 -6.14 5.28
C ALA A 331 -4.80 -6.81 3.89
N LEU A 332 -4.13 -7.94 3.69
CA LEU A 332 -4.14 -8.73 2.45
C LEU A 332 -4.84 -10.08 2.67
N PRO A 333 -6.15 -10.13 2.93
CA PRO A 333 -6.86 -11.36 3.30
C PRO A 333 -6.76 -12.46 2.23
N LYS A 334 -6.53 -12.09 0.98
CA LYS A 334 -6.29 -13.01 -0.14
C LYS A 334 -5.05 -13.91 0.09
N TRP A 335 -4.01 -13.39 0.74
CA TRP A 335 -2.70 -14.02 0.89
C TRP A 335 -2.32 -14.31 2.35
N TYR A 336 -2.92 -13.61 3.30
CA TYR A 336 -2.69 -13.81 4.73
C TYR A 336 -3.30 -15.12 5.21
N ASP A 337 -2.52 -15.90 5.97
CA ASP A 337 -3.02 -17.12 6.62
C ASP A 337 -3.65 -16.79 7.98
N PRO A 338 -4.98 -16.88 8.12
CA PRO A 338 -5.68 -16.56 9.36
C PRO A 338 -5.43 -17.57 10.50
N SER A 339 -4.79 -18.71 10.23
CA SER A 339 -4.41 -19.69 11.26
C SER A 339 -3.24 -19.20 12.12
N ILE A 340 -2.38 -18.30 11.58
CA ILE A 340 -1.26 -17.72 12.31
C ILE A 340 -1.80 -16.72 13.33
N LYS A 341 -1.45 -16.94 14.60
CA LYS A 341 -1.85 -16.08 15.71
C LYS A 341 -0.65 -15.34 16.27
N ALA A 342 -0.89 -14.15 16.79
CA ALA A 342 0.10 -13.45 17.57
C ALA A 342 0.56 -14.30 18.76
N ARG A 343 1.85 -14.24 19.07
CA ARG A 343 2.35 -14.85 20.30
C ARG A 343 1.83 -14.07 21.49
N GLU A 344 1.34 -14.81 22.47
CA GLU A 344 0.94 -14.20 23.75
C GLU A 344 2.20 -13.64 24.44
N PRO A 345 2.11 -12.43 25.01
CA PRO A 345 3.21 -11.87 25.78
C PRO A 345 3.41 -12.70 27.06
N ASP A 346 4.60 -13.25 27.20
CA ASP A 346 5.00 -14.03 28.39
C ASP A 346 6.43 -13.68 28.83
N PRO A 347 6.60 -12.64 29.67
CA PRO A 347 7.91 -12.28 30.18
C PRO A 347 8.58 -13.37 31.04
N LYS A 348 7.82 -14.30 31.62
CA LYS A 348 8.42 -15.42 32.40
C LYS A 348 9.05 -16.43 31.45
N LEU A 349 8.32 -16.82 30.39
CA LEU A 349 8.85 -17.69 29.34
C LEU A 349 10.06 -17.03 28.67
N ALA A 350 9.97 -15.73 28.33
CA ALA A 350 11.07 -14.98 27.73
C ALA A 350 12.33 -14.99 28.61
N ASN A 351 12.21 -14.78 29.94
CA ASN A 351 13.33 -14.88 30.85
C ASN A 351 13.92 -16.29 30.86
N LYS A 352 13.08 -17.34 30.93
CA LYS A 352 13.53 -18.72 30.90
C LYS A 352 14.32 -19.06 29.64
N LEU A 353 13.78 -18.66 28.45
CA LEU A 353 14.45 -18.88 27.17
C LEU A 353 15.83 -18.21 27.11
N LEU A 354 15.96 -17.00 27.66
CA LEU A 354 17.24 -16.30 27.72
C LEU A 354 18.24 -16.97 28.67
N ASP A 355 17.78 -17.47 29.82
CA ASP A 355 18.61 -18.21 30.75
C ASP A 355 19.09 -19.52 30.11
N ASP A 356 18.20 -20.30 29.50
CA ASP A 356 18.49 -21.56 28.81
C ASP A 356 19.44 -21.34 27.60
N ALA A 357 19.33 -20.20 26.92
CA ALA A 357 20.21 -19.82 25.82
C ALA A 357 21.63 -19.39 26.28
N GLY A 358 21.85 -19.31 27.58
CA GLY A 358 23.16 -18.98 28.17
C GLY A 358 23.37 -17.48 28.42
N TYR A 359 22.29 -16.70 28.50
CA TYR A 359 22.34 -15.27 28.82
C TYR A 359 21.64 -14.94 30.14
N PRO A 360 22.16 -15.38 31.31
CA PRO A 360 21.59 -15.05 32.62
C PRO A 360 21.69 -13.53 32.88
N ARG A 361 20.85 -13.01 33.80
CA ARG A 361 20.97 -11.63 34.25
C ARG A 361 22.28 -11.37 34.97
N GLY A 362 22.98 -10.31 34.58
CA GLY A 362 24.13 -9.81 35.32
C GLY A 362 23.74 -9.14 36.64
N ALA A 363 24.71 -8.71 37.42
CA ALA A 363 24.53 -8.09 38.74
C ALA A 363 23.67 -6.79 38.67
N ASN A 364 23.70 -6.08 37.55
CA ASN A 364 22.91 -4.89 37.29
C ASN A 364 21.53 -5.20 36.69
N GLY A 365 21.15 -6.48 36.56
CA GLY A 365 19.88 -6.92 35.96
C GLY A 365 19.90 -6.99 34.43
N THR A 366 20.97 -6.55 33.76
CA THR A 366 21.10 -6.58 32.29
C THR A 366 21.77 -7.90 31.86
N ARG A 367 21.30 -8.48 30.76
CA ARG A 367 21.84 -9.68 30.11
C ARG A 367 22.87 -9.32 29.05
N PHE A 368 22.42 -8.47 28.12
CA PHE A 368 23.22 -7.93 27.01
C PHE A 368 22.60 -6.66 26.47
N LYS A 369 23.32 -5.99 25.56
CA LYS A 369 22.89 -4.79 24.86
C LYS A 369 22.66 -5.07 23.39
N LEU A 370 21.66 -4.40 22.79
CA LEU A 370 21.36 -4.43 21.36
C LEU A 370 21.10 -3.02 20.85
N ARG A 371 21.52 -2.72 19.64
CA ARG A 371 21.22 -1.47 18.92
C ARG A 371 19.91 -1.62 18.16
N LEU A 372 18.92 -0.80 18.48
CA LEU A 372 17.61 -0.76 17.84
C LEU A 372 17.52 0.44 16.89
N ALA A 373 17.68 0.19 15.60
CA ALA A 373 17.63 1.21 14.58
C ALA A 373 16.20 1.43 14.05
N TYR A 374 15.85 2.68 13.77
CA TYR A 374 14.64 3.03 13.02
C TYR A 374 14.82 4.36 12.30
N ASN A 375 14.08 4.58 11.20
CA ASN A 375 14.12 5.86 10.52
C ASN A 375 13.16 6.88 11.16
N SER A 376 13.51 8.15 11.11
CA SER A 376 12.80 9.24 11.80
C SER A 376 11.40 9.55 11.25
N PHE A 377 10.97 8.93 10.15
CA PHE A 377 9.59 9.01 9.67
C PHE A 377 8.64 8.13 10.48
N LEU A 378 9.17 7.09 11.14
CA LEU A 378 8.40 6.26 12.06
C LEU A 378 8.17 7.01 13.37
N GLN A 379 7.01 6.84 13.98
CA GLN A 379 6.72 7.43 15.29
C GLN A 379 7.67 6.86 16.36
N PRO A 380 8.29 7.70 17.20
CA PRO A 380 9.20 7.25 18.25
C PRO A 380 8.60 6.24 19.22
N SER A 381 7.28 6.32 19.45
CA SER A 381 6.54 5.43 20.35
C SER A 381 6.73 3.93 20.07
N TYR A 382 6.98 3.54 18.81
CA TYR A 382 7.31 2.15 18.48
C TYR A 382 8.63 1.71 19.12
N ALA A 383 9.69 2.48 18.91
CA ALA A 383 11.01 2.16 19.45
C ALA A 383 11.04 2.23 20.98
N ASP A 384 10.38 3.21 21.57
CA ASP A 384 10.28 3.38 23.03
C ASP A 384 9.52 2.21 23.66
N PHE A 385 8.41 1.77 23.07
CA PHE A 385 7.65 0.62 23.56
C PHE A 385 8.47 -0.67 23.48
N ILE A 386 9.14 -0.94 22.36
CA ILE A 386 10.00 -2.13 22.19
C ILE A 386 11.15 -2.10 23.21
N LYS A 387 11.83 -0.96 23.38
CA LYS A 387 12.89 -0.79 24.39
C LYS A 387 12.39 -1.12 25.79
N GLN A 388 11.23 -0.60 26.19
CA GLN A 388 10.64 -0.88 27.51
C GLN A 388 10.29 -2.36 27.67
N SER A 389 9.70 -2.97 26.65
CA SER A 389 9.37 -4.40 26.64
C SER A 389 10.60 -5.27 26.81
N LEU A 390 11.69 -4.96 26.12
CA LEU A 390 12.97 -5.67 26.19
C LEU A 390 13.66 -5.48 27.56
N ALA A 391 13.56 -4.30 28.17
CA ALA A 391 14.11 -4.03 29.50
C ALA A 391 13.49 -4.92 30.59
N VAL A 392 12.19 -5.27 30.48
CA VAL A 392 11.51 -6.18 31.41
C VAL A 392 12.21 -7.53 31.47
N VAL A 393 12.76 -8.00 30.35
CA VAL A 393 13.47 -9.28 30.29
C VAL A 393 14.99 -9.14 30.37
N GLY A 394 15.49 -7.93 30.67
CA GLY A 394 16.92 -7.68 30.91
C GLY A 394 17.75 -7.40 29.66
N ILE A 395 17.13 -7.13 28.53
CA ILE A 395 17.81 -6.70 27.30
C ILE A 395 17.83 -5.17 27.27
N ASP A 396 19.04 -4.59 27.22
CA ASP A 396 19.23 -3.13 27.09
C ASP A 396 19.26 -2.74 25.63
N ALA A 397 18.19 -2.08 25.13
CA ALA A 397 18.09 -1.64 23.75
C ALA A 397 18.54 -0.16 23.64
N GLU A 398 19.62 0.09 22.93
CA GLU A 398 20.08 1.42 22.53
C GLU A 398 19.33 1.87 21.27
N ILE A 399 18.54 2.93 21.39
CA ILE A 399 17.76 3.46 20.27
C ILE A 399 18.64 4.30 19.35
N LEU A 400 18.69 3.92 18.06
CA LEU A 400 19.32 4.67 16.98
C LEU A 400 18.21 5.30 16.12
N LYS A 401 17.82 6.53 16.44
CA LYS A 401 16.90 7.35 15.62
C LYS A 401 17.68 8.01 14.49
N LEU A 402 17.43 7.60 13.26
CA LEU A 402 18.22 7.98 12.09
C LEU A 402 17.36 8.73 11.06
N ASP A 403 17.90 9.76 10.41
CA ASP A 403 17.31 10.28 9.18
C ASP A 403 17.37 9.20 8.07
N LEU A 404 16.58 9.37 7.01
CA LEU A 404 16.45 8.33 5.99
C LEU A 404 17.79 7.96 5.34
N ALA A 405 18.63 8.92 4.99
CA ALA A 405 19.90 8.66 4.32
C ALA A 405 20.87 7.90 5.24
N THR A 406 20.98 8.34 6.49
CA THR A 406 21.78 7.67 7.53
C THR A 406 21.21 6.29 7.85
N PHE A 407 19.89 6.14 7.92
CA PHE A 407 19.23 4.84 8.12
C PHE A 407 19.59 3.86 7.01
N LEU A 408 19.43 4.25 5.75
CA LEU A 408 19.74 3.38 4.62
C LEU A 408 21.22 2.97 4.61
N LYS A 409 22.11 3.89 4.93
CA LYS A 409 23.55 3.59 5.04
C LYS A 409 23.83 2.64 6.20
N THR A 410 23.33 2.92 7.40
CA THR A 410 23.56 2.13 8.62
C THR A 410 23.03 0.71 8.48
N VAL A 411 21.80 0.55 7.90
CA VAL A 411 21.14 -0.76 7.81
C VAL A 411 21.68 -1.59 6.65
N TYR A 412 21.79 -1.00 5.45
CA TYR A 412 22.05 -1.77 4.23
C TYR A 412 23.50 -1.76 3.77
N THR A 413 24.31 -0.78 4.22
CA THR A 413 25.73 -0.66 3.81
C THR A 413 26.66 -1.01 4.98
N ASP A 414 26.59 -0.26 6.06
CA ASP A 414 27.51 -0.41 7.21
C ASP A 414 27.11 -1.60 8.12
N ARG A 415 25.82 -2.00 8.07
CA ARG A 415 25.23 -3.08 8.88
C ARG A 415 25.45 -2.90 10.39
N ALA A 416 25.51 -1.64 10.84
CA ALA A 416 25.83 -1.22 12.20
C ALA A 416 24.58 -1.20 13.12
N TRP A 417 23.81 -2.28 13.15
CA TRP A 417 22.57 -2.46 13.90
C TRP A 417 22.42 -3.91 14.37
N ASP A 418 21.53 -4.17 15.33
CA ASP A 418 21.21 -5.51 15.82
C ASP A 418 19.72 -5.81 15.62
N LEU A 419 18.86 -4.85 15.96
CA LEU A 419 17.43 -4.84 15.70
C LEU A 419 17.09 -3.66 14.80
N VAL A 420 16.16 -3.83 13.85
CA VAL A 420 15.67 -2.72 13.04
C VAL A 420 14.16 -2.77 12.91
N ILE A 421 13.51 -1.63 13.10
CA ILE A 421 12.08 -1.47 12.79
C ILE A 421 11.99 -1.01 11.34
N GLU A 422 11.49 -1.89 10.48
CA GLU A 422 11.19 -1.61 9.09
C GLU A 422 9.71 -1.35 8.90
N SER A 423 9.41 -0.48 7.94
CA SER A 423 8.05 -0.13 7.53
C SER A 423 7.91 -0.53 6.06
N LEU A 424 7.49 -1.76 5.81
CA LEU A 424 7.43 -2.32 4.46
C LEU A 424 5.99 -2.40 3.94
N SER A 425 5.76 -1.90 2.73
CA SER A 425 4.51 -2.12 2.02
C SER A 425 4.48 -3.53 1.45
N ASN A 426 3.38 -4.23 1.68
CA ASN A 426 3.14 -5.57 1.11
C ASN A 426 2.73 -5.50 -0.37
N THR A 427 2.33 -4.33 -0.89
CA THR A 427 1.72 -4.15 -2.21
C THR A 427 0.47 -5.03 -2.40
N PHE A 428 -0.07 -5.20 -3.60
CA PHE A 428 -1.23 -6.08 -3.84
C PHE A 428 -0.86 -7.56 -4.01
N ASP A 429 0.45 -7.85 -4.07
CA ASP A 429 0.95 -9.22 -4.21
C ASP A 429 2.23 -9.41 -3.38
N PRO A 430 2.31 -10.46 -2.55
CA PRO A 430 3.48 -10.68 -1.69
C PRO A 430 4.80 -10.88 -2.44
N THR A 431 4.77 -11.36 -3.69
CA THR A 431 5.99 -11.46 -4.52
C THR A 431 6.62 -10.09 -4.75
N LEU A 432 5.79 -9.03 -4.87
CA LEU A 432 6.26 -7.66 -5.10
C LEU A 432 6.69 -6.95 -3.82
N GLY A 433 5.98 -7.21 -2.70
CA GLY A 433 6.17 -6.47 -1.45
C GLY A 433 6.97 -7.22 -0.39
N VAL A 434 6.74 -8.52 -0.21
CA VAL A 434 7.22 -9.33 0.91
C VAL A 434 8.48 -10.11 0.57
N GLN A 435 8.51 -10.80 -0.57
CA GLN A 435 9.62 -11.68 -0.99
C GLN A 435 10.99 -11.03 -0.83
N ARG A 436 11.12 -9.75 -1.16
CA ARG A 436 12.39 -9.01 -1.13
C ARG A 436 13.09 -9.00 0.21
N ALA A 437 12.35 -9.10 1.32
CA ALA A 437 12.88 -9.05 2.68
C ALA A 437 13.39 -10.41 3.19
N TYR A 438 12.92 -11.52 2.59
CA TYR A 438 13.18 -12.87 3.09
C TYR A 438 13.97 -13.75 2.13
N TRP A 439 14.02 -13.41 0.82
CA TRP A 439 14.74 -14.18 -0.19
C TRP A 439 16.25 -14.01 -0.03
N SER A 440 16.99 -15.11 0.18
CA SER A 440 18.43 -15.03 0.47
C SER A 440 19.23 -14.43 -0.71
N LYS A 441 18.81 -14.69 -1.95
CA LYS A 441 19.45 -14.16 -3.16
C LYS A 441 19.26 -12.65 -3.31
N ASN A 442 18.40 -12.02 -2.52
CA ASN A 442 18.21 -10.57 -2.47
C ASN A 442 19.07 -9.90 -1.37
N PHE A 443 19.94 -10.64 -0.72
CA PHE A 443 20.94 -10.06 0.15
C PHE A 443 22.12 -9.52 -0.66
N LYS A 444 22.36 -8.21 -0.55
CA LYS A 444 23.51 -7.55 -1.17
C LYS A 444 23.82 -6.26 -0.40
N ILE A 445 25.08 -6.09 0.02
CA ILE A 445 25.54 -4.86 0.68
C ILE A 445 25.25 -3.63 -0.19
N GLY A 446 24.61 -2.63 0.40
CA GLY A 446 24.21 -1.39 -0.27
C GLY A 446 22.90 -1.46 -1.08
N LEU A 447 22.27 -2.64 -1.20
CA LEU A 447 20.96 -2.78 -1.83
C LEU A 447 19.86 -2.46 -0.80
N VAL A 448 19.28 -1.29 -0.91
CA VAL A 448 18.26 -0.81 0.04
C VAL A 448 16.92 -1.54 -0.10
N PHE A 449 16.18 -1.65 1.00
CA PHE A 449 14.87 -2.32 1.07
C PHE A 449 14.89 -3.77 0.57
N SER A 450 16.01 -4.46 0.79
CA SER A 450 16.24 -5.87 0.47
C SER A 450 16.21 -6.73 1.73
N ASN A 451 16.77 -7.96 1.67
CA ASN A 451 16.96 -8.82 2.84
C ASN A 451 18.05 -8.25 3.78
N ALA A 452 17.68 -7.25 4.59
CA ALA A 452 18.61 -6.62 5.55
C ALA A 452 19.04 -7.58 6.64
N SER A 453 18.22 -8.56 6.99
CA SER A 453 18.52 -9.54 8.05
C SER A 453 19.71 -10.46 7.73
N HIS A 454 20.03 -10.68 6.46
CA HIS A 454 20.93 -11.73 6.00
C HIS A 454 20.39 -13.14 6.36
N TYR A 455 19.09 -13.26 6.49
CA TYR A 455 18.44 -14.56 6.67
C TYR A 455 18.60 -15.41 5.41
N ALA A 456 18.88 -16.69 5.59
CA ALA A 456 18.99 -17.65 4.50
C ALA A 456 18.41 -19.01 4.93
N ASN A 457 17.42 -19.46 4.17
CA ASN A 457 16.81 -20.77 4.33
C ASN A 457 16.44 -21.31 2.94
N PRO A 458 17.06 -22.43 2.49
CA PRO A 458 16.80 -22.98 1.16
C PRO A 458 15.34 -23.37 0.90
N GLU A 459 14.60 -23.79 1.94
CA GLU A 459 13.18 -24.13 1.83
C GLU A 459 12.34 -22.85 1.60
N VAL A 460 12.64 -21.77 2.32
CA VAL A 460 12.01 -20.47 2.12
C VAL A 460 12.30 -19.94 0.71
N ASP A 461 13.55 -20.02 0.26
CA ASP A 461 13.92 -19.61 -1.10
C ASP A 461 13.12 -20.38 -2.15
N ALA A 462 13.01 -21.70 -2.00
CA ALA A 462 12.24 -22.55 -2.91
C ALA A 462 10.75 -22.18 -2.94
N LEU A 463 10.14 -21.90 -1.77
CA LEU A 463 8.74 -21.47 -1.68
C LEU A 463 8.53 -20.11 -2.36
N LEU A 464 9.42 -19.13 -2.12
CA LEU A 464 9.34 -17.81 -2.73
C LEU A 464 9.47 -17.88 -4.27
N GLU A 465 10.40 -18.69 -4.77
CA GLU A 465 10.61 -18.91 -6.21
C GLU A 465 9.42 -19.65 -6.85
N ALA A 466 8.84 -20.65 -6.15
CA ALA A 466 7.64 -21.34 -6.59
C ALA A 466 6.43 -20.40 -6.62
N ALA A 467 6.19 -19.61 -5.57
CA ALA A 467 5.10 -18.64 -5.52
C ALA A 467 5.20 -17.59 -6.64
N ALA A 468 6.43 -17.21 -7.03
CA ALA A 468 6.65 -16.25 -8.10
C ALA A 468 6.26 -16.77 -9.49
N THR A 469 6.14 -18.10 -9.66
CA THR A 469 5.89 -18.72 -10.98
C THR A 469 4.63 -19.59 -11.04
N GLU A 470 3.97 -19.88 -9.91
CA GLU A 470 2.74 -20.70 -9.86
C GLU A 470 1.54 -19.90 -10.40
N PRO A 471 0.94 -20.27 -11.53
CA PRO A 471 -0.19 -19.57 -12.13
C PRO A 471 -1.53 -19.86 -11.46
N ASP A 472 -1.67 -21.02 -10.79
CA ASP A 472 -2.89 -21.37 -10.05
C ASP A 472 -2.92 -20.62 -8.72
N GLU A 473 -3.89 -19.72 -8.56
CA GLU A 473 -4.01 -18.87 -7.39
C GLU A 473 -4.18 -19.66 -6.08
N ALA A 474 -4.93 -20.77 -6.11
CA ALA A 474 -5.17 -21.57 -4.91
C ALA A 474 -3.87 -22.28 -4.46
N LYS A 475 -3.15 -22.90 -5.40
CA LYS A 475 -1.84 -23.51 -5.11
C LYS A 475 -0.81 -22.45 -4.65
N ARG A 476 -0.82 -21.28 -5.30
CA ARG A 476 0.05 -20.18 -4.94
C ARG A 476 -0.23 -19.68 -3.53
N ARG A 477 -1.51 -19.60 -3.13
CA ARG A 477 -1.90 -19.25 -1.75
C ARG A 477 -1.39 -20.28 -0.73
N GLU A 478 -1.48 -21.57 -1.04
CA GLU A 478 -0.93 -22.63 -0.17
C GLU A 478 0.60 -22.50 -0.01
N ILE A 479 1.31 -22.13 -1.08
CA ILE A 479 2.76 -21.87 -0.99
C ILE A 479 3.03 -20.70 -0.05
N TRP A 480 2.27 -19.60 -0.17
CA TRP A 480 2.38 -18.45 0.73
C TRP A 480 2.03 -18.80 2.18
N TYR A 481 1.07 -19.70 2.41
CA TYR A 481 0.75 -20.16 3.76
C TYR A 481 1.92 -20.92 4.38
N LYS A 482 2.53 -21.87 3.65
CA LYS A 482 3.72 -22.58 4.11
C LYS A 482 4.87 -21.63 4.43
N PHE A 483 5.13 -20.66 3.56
CA PHE A 483 6.13 -19.62 3.80
C PHE A 483 5.87 -18.87 5.11
N GLN A 484 4.65 -18.41 5.34
CA GLN A 484 4.28 -17.67 6.55
C GLN A 484 4.50 -18.50 7.81
N HIS A 485 4.16 -19.80 7.79
CA HIS A 485 4.41 -20.69 8.93
C HIS A 485 5.90 -20.82 9.23
N ILE A 486 6.74 -21.04 8.23
CA ILE A 486 8.19 -21.15 8.48
C ILE A 486 8.76 -19.86 9.06
N ILE A 487 8.41 -18.71 8.49
CA ILE A 487 8.90 -17.41 9.01
C ILE A 487 8.42 -17.16 10.43
N HIS A 488 7.15 -17.45 10.71
CA HIS A 488 6.60 -17.34 12.04
C HIS A 488 7.30 -18.28 13.01
N ASP A 489 7.38 -19.57 12.70
CA ASP A 489 7.93 -20.58 13.60
C ASP A 489 9.41 -20.37 13.87
N ASP A 490 10.20 -19.99 12.86
CA ASP A 490 11.63 -19.67 13.01
C ASP A 490 11.90 -18.31 13.65
N VAL A 491 10.86 -17.52 13.87
CA VAL A 491 10.96 -16.15 14.41
C VAL A 491 12.00 -15.35 13.63
N VAL A 492 11.83 -15.32 12.31
CA VAL A 492 12.76 -14.59 11.42
C VAL A 492 12.64 -13.08 11.61
N SER A 493 11.44 -12.63 11.92
CA SER A 493 11.08 -11.28 12.34
C SER A 493 10.04 -11.35 13.46
N VAL A 494 9.82 -10.25 14.16
CA VAL A 494 8.58 -10.03 14.90
C VAL A 494 7.72 -9.12 14.06
N ASP A 495 6.69 -9.70 13.45
CA ASP A 495 5.71 -8.95 12.68
C ASP A 495 4.80 -8.23 13.67
N LEU A 496 4.85 -6.91 13.68
CA LEU A 496 4.27 -6.10 14.75
C LEU A 496 2.82 -5.75 14.46
N VAL A 497 2.64 -4.83 13.54
CA VAL A 497 1.31 -4.24 13.27
C VAL A 497 1.19 -3.82 11.81
N ALA A 498 -0.01 -3.96 11.25
CA ALA A 498 -0.43 -3.24 10.07
C ALA A 498 -0.90 -1.86 10.53
N ALA A 499 -0.18 -0.81 10.18
CA ALA A 499 -0.55 0.54 10.54
C ALA A 499 -1.82 0.92 9.78
N GLY A 500 -2.88 1.30 10.49
CA GLY A 500 -4.09 1.84 9.89
C GLY A 500 -3.78 3.19 9.25
N ALA A 501 -4.03 3.30 7.95
CA ALA A 501 -4.03 4.59 7.29
C ALA A 501 -5.40 5.24 7.47
N GLN A 502 -5.45 6.55 7.71
CA GLN A 502 -6.69 7.28 7.86
C GLN A 502 -6.86 8.26 6.70
N ILE A 503 -8.09 8.33 6.18
CA ILE A 503 -8.51 9.43 5.33
C ILE A 503 -9.45 10.30 6.17
N VAL A 504 -9.11 11.57 6.32
CA VAL A 504 -10.01 12.57 6.91
C VAL A 504 -10.54 13.43 5.79
N ALA A 505 -11.87 13.46 5.64
CA ALA A 505 -12.52 14.20 4.58
C ALA A 505 -13.70 15.01 5.09
N ASN A 506 -13.96 16.17 4.48
CA ASN A 506 -15.20 16.89 4.67
C ASN A 506 -16.36 16.03 4.12
N LYS A 507 -17.51 16.00 4.81
CA LYS A 507 -18.71 15.21 4.41
C LYS A 507 -19.21 15.53 3.01
N ARG A 508 -18.89 16.73 2.48
CA ARG A 508 -19.21 17.10 1.11
C ARG A 508 -18.42 16.31 0.05
N VAL A 509 -17.25 15.76 0.43
CA VAL A 509 -16.42 14.95 -0.48
C VAL A 509 -17.01 13.55 -0.57
N LYS A 510 -17.42 13.17 -1.75
CA LYS A 510 -18.05 11.87 -2.01
C LYS A 510 -17.15 11.01 -2.89
N ASN A 511 -17.21 9.70 -2.66
CA ASN A 511 -16.53 8.67 -3.45
C ASN A 511 -15.01 8.86 -3.56
N PHE A 512 -14.36 9.22 -2.46
CA PHE A 512 -12.93 9.54 -2.44
C PHE A 512 -12.01 8.31 -2.50
N ALA A 513 -12.51 7.13 -2.19
CA ALA A 513 -11.73 5.88 -2.23
C ALA A 513 -12.59 4.76 -2.83
N PRO A 514 -12.74 4.71 -4.18
CA PRO A 514 -13.63 3.75 -4.84
C PRO A 514 -13.06 2.33 -4.99
N GLY A 515 -11.79 2.10 -4.62
CA GLY A 515 -11.11 0.81 -4.75
C GLY A 515 -9.85 0.72 -3.92
N ALA A 516 -9.10 -0.36 -4.09
CA ALA A 516 -7.93 -0.71 -3.27
C ALA A 516 -6.78 0.33 -3.30
N GLN A 517 -6.74 1.19 -4.31
CA GLN A 517 -5.75 2.27 -4.37
C GLN A 517 -5.99 3.39 -3.34
N GLY A 518 -7.18 3.44 -2.71
CA GLY A 518 -7.51 4.45 -1.71
C GLY A 518 -7.28 5.86 -2.22
N ILE A 519 -6.55 6.70 -1.47
CA ILE A 519 -6.23 8.09 -1.88
C ILE A 519 -5.25 8.18 -3.06
N ASN A 520 -4.57 7.07 -3.42
CA ASN A 520 -3.70 7.01 -4.59
C ASN A 520 -4.48 6.80 -5.90
N ASN A 521 -5.82 6.72 -5.86
CA ASN A 521 -6.65 6.64 -7.07
C ASN A 521 -6.55 7.94 -7.91
N SER A 522 -7.18 7.94 -9.08
CA SER A 522 -7.12 9.07 -10.03
C SER A 522 -7.90 10.32 -9.60
N PHE A 523 -8.77 10.26 -8.57
CA PHE A 523 -9.76 11.29 -8.20
C PHE A 523 -10.85 11.54 -9.26
N GLY A 524 -10.85 10.84 -10.37
CA GLY A 524 -11.84 11.02 -11.43
C GLY A 524 -13.29 10.79 -10.98
N GLN A 525 -13.49 9.96 -9.95
CA GLN A 525 -14.80 9.62 -9.39
C GLN A 525 -15.22 10.49 -8.20
N ILE A 526 -14.35 11.38 -7.73
CA ILE A 526 -14.68 12.29 -6.60
C ILE A 526 -15.61 13.38 -7.09
N TRP A 527 -16.60 13.73 -6.26
CA TRP A 527 -17.47 14.86 -6.47
C TRP A 527 -17.79 15.55 -5.14
N LEU A 528 -18.22 16.79 -5.20
CA LEU A 528 -18.58 17.59 -4.03
C LEU A 528 -20.10 17.73 -3.98
N SER A 529 -20.73 17.25 -2.89
CA SER A 529 -22.15 17.54 -2.69
C SER A 529 -22.34 19.03 -2.42
N PRO A 530 -23.43 19.64 -2.92
CA PRO A 530 -23.80 20.98 -2.51
C PRO A 530 -23.81 21.07 -0.99
N SER A 531 -23.29 22.18 -0.44
CA SER A 531 -23.38 22.42 1.00
C SER A 531 -24.85 22.40 1.40
N ALA A 532 -25.22 21.59 2.41
CA ALA A 532 -26.56 21.60 2.99
C ALA A 532 -26.79 22.91 3.74
#